data_17c74f376dfde4ce8fea5c86588b200f
#
_entry.id   17c74f376dfde4ce8fea5c86588b200f
#
_cell.length_a   1.000
_cell.length_b   1.000
_cell.length_c   1.000
_cell.angle_alpha   90.00
_cell.angle_beta   90.00
_cell.angle_gamma   90.00
#
_symmetry.space_group_name_H-M   'P 1'
#
loop_
_entity.id
_entity.type
_entity.pdbx_description
1 polymer ?
#
loop_
_entity_poly.entity_id
_entity_poly.type
_entity_poly.pdbx_seq_one_letter_code
_entity_poly.pdbx_strand_id
1 'polypeptide(L)'
;TIAFLLAKTAHELFPGCDFAVDHSLSKGLYCSFRLGEVQGVTKDQLAKLDAALRKLFDQKAAIDRIKVTYDEAIAHFEKAGATDKLNLLRYKNSSKVSVYKCGDYMDLANQPLANNAAALGNYQLIAYKEGFVVMGPDRMDPNVFPPFEPAHYIYDVFKGHKDWGRIVRVRTVGDLNERIARKKIDDFIDVNEAYQEKRIALLAESIAQRKGHVKWILIAGPSSSGKTTFSKR
;
A
#
# COMPACT_ATOMS: atom_id res chain seq x y z
N THR A 1 -11.98 -1.19 -4.57
CA THR A 1 -12.32 -2.34 -5.43
C THR A 1 -11.14 -2.77 -6.30
N ILE A 2 -10.51 -1.86 -7.09
CA ILE A 2 -9.42 -2.23 -8.00
C ILE A 2 -8.23 -2.88 -7.26
N ALA A 3 -7.86 -2.40 -6.07
CA ALA A 3 -6.81 -2.99 -5.25
C ALA A 3 -7.08 -4.46 -4.91
N PHE A 4 -8.33 -4.79 -4.57
CA PHE A 4 -8.76 -6.15 -4.27
C PHE A 4 -8.67 -7.07 -5.51
N LEU A 5 -9.13 -6.59 -6.66
CA LEU A 5 -9.06 -7.36 -7.91
C LEU A 5 -7.62 -7.52 -8.42
N LEU A 6 -6.77 -6.52 -8.24
CA LEU A 6 -5.34 -6.63 -8.53
C LEU A 6 -4.64 -7.64 -7.62
N ALA A 7 -4.95 -7.63 -6.32
CA ALA A 7 -4.41 -8.63 -5.40
C ALA A 7 -4.83 -10.04 -5.82
N LYS A 8 -6.13 -10.23 -6.13
CA LYS A 8 -6.63 -11.50 -6.68
C LYS A 8 -5.84 -11.93 -7.92
N THR A 9 -5.76 -11.09 -8.94
CA THR A 9 -5.08 -11.43 -10.20
C THR A 9 -3.59 -11.67 -10.00
N ALA A 10 -2.92 -10.89 -9.14
CA ALA A 10 -1.51 -11.07 -8.85
C ALA A 10 -1.23 -12.43 -8.20
N HIS A 11 -2.01 -12.81 -7.19
CA HIS A 11 -1.84 -14.09 -6.50
C HIS A 11 -2.20 -15.30 -7.38
N GLU A 12 -3.19 -15.17 -8.25
CA GLU A 12 -3.57 -16.24 -9.17
C GLU A 12 -2.56 -16.47 -10.31
N LEU A 13 -2.02 -15.38 -10.87
CA LEU A 13 -1.05 -15.46 -11.97
C LEU A 13 0.37 -15.74 -11.49
N PHE A 14 0.72 -15.27 -10.29
CA PHE A 14 2.07 -15.34 -9.74
C PHE A 14 2.03 -15.86 -8.30
N PRO A 15 1.77 -17.16 -8.09
CA PRO A 15 1.76 -17.75 -6.76
C PRO A 15 3.05 -17.45 -5.99
N GLY A 16 2.90 -17.01 -4.74
CA GLY A 16 4.02 -16.59 -3.90
C GLY A 16 4.56 -15.18 -4.15
N CYS A 17 3.90 -14.37 -5.00
CA CYS A 17 4.26 -12.97 -5.14
C CYS A 17 3.92 -12.18 -3.86
N ASP A 18 4.76 -11.19 -3.54
CA ASP A 18 4.50 -10.17 -2.52
C ASP A 18 3.94 -8.94 -3.27
N PHE A 19 2.62 -8.78 -3.23
CA PHE A 19 1.88 -7.68 -3.85
C PHE A 19 1.24 -6.81 -2.80
N ALA A 20 1.43 -5.50 -2.91
CA ALA A 20 0.76 -4.54 -2.05
C ALA A 20 0.40 -3.25 -2.80
N VAL A 21 -0.73 -2.66 -2.45
CA VAL A 21 -1.06 -1.28 -2.81
C VAL A 21 -0.53 -0.40 -1.68
N ASP A 22 0.54 0.33 -1.96
CA ASP A 22 1.32 1.02 -0.92
C ASP A 22 0.74 2.41 -0.58
N HIS A 23 0.64 3.31 -1.57
CA HIS A 23 0.24 4.70 -1.36
C HIS A 23 -0.26 5.35 -2.65
N SER A 24 -0.85 6.53 -2.51
CA SER A 24 -1.14 7.37 -3.66
C SER A 24 0.15 7.97 -4.24
N LEU A 25 0.29 7.92 -5.55
CA LEU A 25 1.40 8.53 -6.27
C LEU A 25 0.85 9.28 -7.48
N SER A 26 1.15 10.58 -7.59
CA SER A 26 0.53 11.45 -8.59
C SER A 26 -1.00 11.38 -8.47
N LYS A 27 -1.71 11.07 -9.54
CA LYS A 27 -3.17 10.87 -9.56
C LYS A 27 -3.58 9.39 -9.52
N GLY A 28 -2.66 8.49 -9.16
CA GLY A 28 -2.87 7.04 -9.12
C GLY A 28 -2.51 6.40 -7.78
N LEU A 29 -2.54 5.07 -7.77
CA LEU A 29 -2.13 4.23 -6.65
C LEU A 29 -0.85 3.48 -7.02
N TYR A 30 0.21 3.66 -6.26
CA TYR A 30 1.43 2.89 -6.44
C TYR A 30 1.26 1.49 -5.84
N CYS A 31 1.62 0.50 -6.65
CA CYS A 31 1.60 -0.91 -6.29
C CYS A 31 3.01 -1.47 -6.34
N SER A 32 3.48 -2.03 -5.24
CA SER A 32 4.72 -2.78 -5.20
C SER A 32 4.47 -4.23 -5.58
N PHE A 33 5.43 -4.83 -6.25
CA PHE A 33 5.39 -6.22 -6.69
C PHE A 33 6.76 -6.85 -6.53
N ARG A 34 6.81 -8.06 -5.97
CA ARG A 34 8.02 -8.85 -5.87
C ARG A 34 7.68 -10.32 -6.09
N LEU A 35 8.49 -11.00 -6.89
CA LEU A 35 8.37 -12.44 -7.12
C LEU A 35 9.70 -13.12 -6.81
N GLY A 36 9.74 -13.89 -5.73
CA GLY A 36 10.98 -14.43 -5.19
C GLY A 36 11.93 -13.29 -4.76
N GLU A 37 13.15 -13.30 -5.29
CA GLU A 37 14.16 -12.26 -5.02
C GLU A 37 14.05 -11.06 -5.96
N VAL A 38 13.29 -11.19 -7.06
CA VAL A 38 13.14 -10.13 -8.06
C VAL A 38 12.12 -9.10 -7.59
N GLN A 39 12.60 -7.88 -7.34
CA GLN A 39 11.76 -6.74 -7.02
C GLN A 39 11.39 -6.00 -8.30
N GLY A 40 10.10 -5.65 -8.43
CA GLY A 40 9.55 -4.98 -9.59
C GLY A 40 8.72 -5.90 -10.49
N VAL A 41 8.05 -5.27 -11.44
CA VAL A 41 7.20 -5.94 -12.42
C VAL A 41 7.81 -5.81 -13.82
N THR A 42 7.91 -6.88 -14.55
CA THR A 42 8.32 -6.85 -15.97
C THR A 42 7.15 -6.39 -16.86
N LYS A 43 7.46 -5.94 -18.07
CA LYS A 43 6.42 -5.55 -19.04
C LYS A 43 5.46 -6.69 -19.35
N ASP A 44 5.98 -7.91 -19.47
CA ASP A 44 5.18 -9.12 -19.72
C ASP A 44 4.26 -9.45 -18.53
N GLN A 45 4.76 -9.38 -17.30
CA GLN A 45 3.97 -9.58 -16.09
C GLN A 45 2.86 -8.52 -15.98
N LEU A 46 3.18 -7.25 -16.27
CA LEU A 46 2.18 -6.17 -16.23
C LEU A 46 1.09 -6.36 -17.29
N ALA A 47 1.47 -6.79 -18.50
CA ALA A 47 0.52 -7.11 -19.56
C ALA A 47 -0.39 -8.29 -19.19
N LYS A 48 0.15 -9.33 -18.54
CA LYS A 48 -0.65 -10.45 -18.04
C LYS A 48 -1.63 -10.03 -16.94
N LEU A 49 -1.18 -9.17 -16.01
CA LEU A 49 -2.05 -8.59 -14.97
C LEU A 49 -3.19 -7.77 -15.59
N ASP A 50 -2.87 -6.91 -16.55
CA ASP A 50 -3.87 -6.09 -17.25
C ASP A 50 -4.91 -6.96 -17.98
N ALA A 51 -4.44 -7.94 -18.74
CA ALA A 51 -5.33 -8.85 -19.47
C ALA A 51 -6.27 -9.65 -18.56
N ALA A 52 -5.75 -10.17 -17.43
CA ALA A 52 -6.56 -10.90 -16.47
C ALA A 52 -7.57 -10.00 -15.75
N LEU A 53 -7.16 -8.78 -15.41
CA LEU A 53 -8.05 -7.81 -14.77
C LEU A 53 -9.17 -7.37 -15.73
N ARG A 54 -8.86 -7.10 -17.01
CA ARG A 54 -9.87 -6.80 -18.05
C ARG A 54 -10.85 -7.94 -18.23
N LYS A 55 -10.38 -9.18 -18.22
CA LYS A 55 -11.28 -10.36 -18.29
C LYS A 55 -12.28 -10.39 -17.14
N LEU A 56 -11.87 -10.03 -15.91
CA LEU A 56 -12.82 -9.91 -14.78
C LEU A 56 -13.85 -8.82 -15.00
N PHE A 57 -13.46 -7.70 -15.63
CA PHE A 57 -14.39 -6.62 -15.96
C PHE A 57 -15.41 -7.03 -17.01
N ASP A 58 -14.94 -7.65 -18.10
CA ASP A 58 -15.81 -8.11 -19.20
C ASP A 58 -16.82 -9.16 -18.72
N GLN A 59 -16.38 -10.03 -17.81
CA GLN A 59 -17.24 -11.03 -17.17
C GLN A 59 -18.15 -10.46 -16.07
N LYS A 60 -18.01 -9.19 -15.72
CA LYS A 60 -18.70 -8.54 -14.60
C LYS A 60 -18.59 -9.37 -13.32
N ALA A 61 -17.37 -9.89 -13.06
CA ALA A 61 -17.14 -10.81 -11.96
C ALA A 61 -17.73 -10.26 -10.65
N ALA A 62 -18.55 -11.07 -9.99
CA ALA A 62 -19.22 -10.69 -8.74
C ALA A 62 -18.22 -10.57 -7.59
N ILE A 63 -18.46 -9.61 -6.72
CA ILE A 63 -17.69 -9.36 -5.50
C ILE A 63 -18.69 -9.35 -4.33
N ASP A 64 -18.67 -10.40 -3.57
CA ASP A 64 -19.62 -10.61 -2.48
C ASP A 64 -18.99 -10.24 -1.15
N ARG A 65 -19.69 -9.44 -0.35
CA ARG A 65 -19.33 -9.22 1.04
C ARG A 65 -20.03 -10.27 1.90
N ILE A 66 -19.24 -11.13 2.53
CA ILE A 66 -19.75 -12.23 3.37
C ILE A 66 -19.19 -12.11 4.80
N LYS A 67 -19.88 -12.73 5.74
CA LYS A 67 -19.39 -12.91 7.11
C LYS A 67 -19.07 -14.39 7.31
N VAL A 68 -17.83 -14.67 7.64
CA VAL A 68 -17.34 -16.01 8.00
C VAL A 68 -17.06 -16.07 9.51
N THR A 69 -16.98 -17.26 10.06
CA THR A 69 -16.50 -17.42 11.44
C THR A 69 -15.03 -17.05 11.53
N TYR A 70 -14.56 -16.77 12.74
CA TYR A 70 -13.14 -16.49 12.97
C TYR A 70 -12.26 -17.66 12.53
N ASP A 71 -12.64 -18.88 12.85
CA ASP A 71 -11.88 -20.10 12.53
C ASP A 71 -11.81 -20.36 11.03
N GLU A 72 -12.92 -20.13 10.30
CA GLU A 72 -12.93 -20.20 8.83
C GLU A 72 -12.00 -19.17 8.20
N ALA A 73 -11.96 -17.93 8.72
CA ALA A 73 -11.04 -16.90 8.24
C ALA A 73 -9.58 -17.29 8.49
N ILE A 74 -9.26 -17.77 9.69
CA ILE A 74 -7.91 -18.23 10.04
C ILE A 74 -7.47 -19.38 9.12
N ALA A 75 -8.29 -20.44 9.00
CA ALA A 75 -7.97 -21.57 8.14
C ALA A 75 -7.72 -21.16 6.66
N HIS A 76 -8.53 -20.22 6.17
CA HIS A 76 -8.35 -19.69 4.81
C HIS A 76 -7.00 -18.98 4.66
N PHE A 77 -6.67 -18.04 5.56
CA PHE A 77 -5.43 -17.24 5.47
C PHE A 77 -4.18 -18.08 5.79
N GLU A 78 -4.28 -19.13 6.61
CA GLU A 78 -3.21 -20.11 6.81
C GLU A 78 -2.91 -20.87 5.52
N LYS A 79 -3.95 -21.37 4.85
CA LYS A 79 -3.82 -22.07 3.57
C LYS A 79 -3.25 -21.15 2.47
N ALA A 80 -3.60 -19.87 2.50
CA ALA A 80 -3.09 -18.85 1.57
C ALA A 80 -1.68 -18.35 1.94
N GLY A 81 -1.12 -18.71 3.09
CA GLY A 81 0.16 -18.19 3.59
C GLY A 81 0.15 -16.68 3.89
N ALA A 82 -1.02 -16.09 4.12
CA ALA A 82 -1.22 -14.66 4.32
C ALA A 82 -0.92 -14.25 5.77
N THR A 83 0.36 -14.24 6.14
CA THR A 83 0.84 -13.99 7.52
C THR A 83 0.45 -12.61 8.04
N ASP A 84 0.38 -11.59 7.19
CA ASP A 84 -0.08 -10.25 7.53
C ASP A 84 -1.54 -10.24 8.00
N LYS A 85 -2.42 -11.00 7.34
CA LYS A 85 -3.82 -11.15 7.71
C LYS A 85 -3.98 -11.94 9.01
N LEU A 86 -3.21 -13.02 9.17
CA LEU A 86 -3.20 -13.80 10.40
C LEU A 86 -2.75 -12.96 11.59
N ASN A 87 -1.66 -12.19 11.44
CA ASN A 87 -1.19 -11.29 12.50
C ASN A 87 -2.21 -10.20 12.83
N LEU A 88 -2.95 -9.69 11.83
CA LEU A 88 -4.00 -8.71 12.06
C LEU A 88 -5.19 -9.34 12.82
N LEU A 89 -5.62 -10.53 12.41
CA LEU A 89 -6.78 -11.23 13.01
C LEU A 89 -6.50 -11.71 14.41
N ARG A 90 -5.27 -12.10 14.74
CA ARG A 90 -4.87 -12.57 16.09
C ARG A 90 -5.33 -11.64 17.22
N TYR A 91 -5.35 -10.33 16.96
CA TYR A 91 -5.73 -9.30 17.94
C TYR A 91 -7.15 -8.79 17.74
N LYS A 92 -7.93 -9.45 16.89
CA LYS A 92 -9.32 -9.11 16.65
C LYS A 92 -10.23 -9.96 17.54
N ASN A 93 -10.86 -9.34 18.52
CA ASN A 93 -11.84 -10.02 19.38
C ASN A 93 -13.22 -10.00 18.72
N SER A 94 -13.46 -10.89 17.76
CA SER A 94 -14.73 -10.99 17.04
C SER A 94 -15.00 -12.43 16.63
N SER A 95 -16.19 -12.94 16.93
CA SER A 95 -16.61 -14.29 16.51
C SER A 95 -16.83 -14.43 15.01
N LYS A 96 -17.01 -13.30 14.30
CA LYS A 96 -17.21 -13.26 12.85
C LYS A 96 -16.32 -12.21 12.20
N VAL A 97 -15.82 -12.52 11.03
CA VAL A 97 -14.98 -11.66 10.20
C VAL A 97 -15.71 -11.33 8.90
N SER A 98 -15.80 -10.04 8.56
CA SER A 98 -16.31 -9.64 7.25
C SER A 98 -15.17 -9.71 6.24
N VAL A 99 -15.38 -10.43 5.16
CA VAL A 99 -14.46 -10.61 4.05
C VAL A 99 -15.17 -10.34 2.73
N TYR A 100 -14.38 -10.10 1.68
CA TYR A 100 -14.87 -10.01 0.32
C TYR A 100 -14.40 -11.21 -0.47
N LYS A 101 -15.27 -11.76 -1.30
CA LYS A 101 -15.03 -12.93 -2.13
C LYS A 101 -15.29 -12.62 -3.60
N CYS A 102 -14.37 -13.06 -4.47
CA CYS A 102 -14.53 -13.02 -5.93
C CYS A 102 -14.02 -14.34 -6.52
N GLY A 103 -14.93 -15.21 -6.93
CA GLY A 103 -14.61 -16.60 -7.25
C GLY A 103 -14.09 -17.32 -6.00
N ASP A 104 -12.92 -17.94 -6.10
CA ASP A 104 -12.28 -18.63 -4.96
C ASP A 104 -11.36 -17.73 -4.12
N TYR A 105 -11.06 -16.52 -4.61
CA TYR A 105 -10.25 -15.57 -3.88
C TYR A 105 -11.06 -14.86 -2.79
N MET A 106 -10.50 -14.80 -1.59
CA MET A 106 -11.10 -14.15 -0.43
C MET A 106 -10.07 -13.30 0.29
N ASP A 107 -10.42 -12.05 0.64
CA ASP A 107 -9.55 -11.15 1.38
C ASP A 107 -10.32 -10.17 2.26
N LEU A 108 -9.60 -9.52 3.17
CA LEU A 108 -10.08 -8.42 3.99
C LEU A 108 -10.10 -7.12 3.18
N ALA A 109 -11.10 -6.26 3.43
CA ALA A 109 -11.08 -4.89 2.94
C ALA A 109 -11.60 -3.94 4.03
N ASN A 110 -10.90 -2.81 4.17
CA ASN A 110 -11.22 -1.77 5.17
C ASN A 110 -12.36 -0.83 4.71
N GLN A 111 -12.62 -0.81 3.40
CA GLN A 111 -13.65 0.05 2.78
C GLN A 111 -14.66 -0.81 2.02
N PRO A 112 -15.91 -0.36 1.86
CA PRO A 112 -16.86 -1.03 0.99
C PRO A 112 -16.31 -1.17 -0.43
N LEU A 113 -16.44 -2.37 -1.00
CA LEU A 113 -16.12 -2.62 -2.40
C LEU A 113 -17.40 -2.60 -3.24
N ALA A 114 -17.24 -2.34 -4.53
CA ALA A 114 -18.33 -2.52 -5.49
C ALA A 114 -18.76 -4.00 -5.54
N ASN A 115 -19.99 -4.25 -5.88
CA ASN A 115 -20.56 -5.60 -5.92
C ASN A 115 -20.15 -6.42 -7.16
N ASN A 116 -19.50 -5.77 -8.13
CA ASN A 116 -18.93 -6.44 -9.30
C ASN A 116 -17.75 -5.65 -9.87
N ALA A 117 -16.96 -6.30 -10.71
CA ALA A 117 -15.76 -5.72 -11.31
C ALA A 117 -16.08 -4.61 -12.33
N ALA A 118 -17.19 -4.69 -13.05
CA ALA A 118 -17.55 -3.70 -14.09
C ALA A 118 -17.86 -2.29 -13.54
N ALA A 119 -18.09 -2.15 -12.23
CA ALA A 119 -18.33 -0.86 -11.58
C ALA A 119 -17.09 0.06 -11.55
N LEU A 120 -15.91 -0.44 -11.90
CA LEU A 120 -14.67 0.35 -11.83
C LEU A 120 -14.41 1.24 -13.03
N GLY A 121 -15.10 1.01 -14.15
CA GLY A 121 -14.85 1.75 -15.40
C GLY A 121 -13.43 1.51 -15.96
N ASN A 122 -12.87 2.55 -16.58
CA ASN A 122 -11.55 2.49 -17.20
C ASN A 122 -10.41 2.66 -16.18
N TYR A 123 -9.27 2.05 -16.49
CA TYR A 123 -8.03 2.22 -15.74
C TYR A 123 -6.82 2.04 -16.66
N GLN A 124 -5.64 2.47 -16.20
CA GLN A 124 -4.35 2.23 -16.84
C GLN A 124 -3.36 1.68 -15.83
N LEU A 125 -2.52 0.72 -16.24
CA LEU A 125 -1.38 0.23 -15.48
C LEU A 125 -0.10 0.78 -16.11
N ILE A 126 0.69 1.51 -15.33
CA ILE A 126 1.90 2.18 -15.80
C ILE A 126 3.09 1.66 -15.00
N ALA A 127 4.03 0.98 -15.64
CA ALA A 127 5.26 0.54 -14.97
C ALA A 127 6.02 1.75 -14.39
N TYR A 128 6.38 1.68 -13.11
CA TYR A 128 7.12 2.74 -12.45
C TYR A 128 8.02 2.19 -11.34
N LYS A 129 9.34 2.48 -11.46
CA LYS A 129 10.32 2.00 -10.47
C LYS A 129 10.23 0.48 -10.22
N GLU A 130 10.16 0.09 -8.96
CA GLU A 130 10.10 -1.30 -8.50
C GLU A 130 8.66 -1.85 -8.44
N GLY A 131 7.75 -1.30 -9.26
CA GLY A 131 6.35 -1.67 -9.29
C GLY A 131 5.60 -1.02 -10.44
N PHE A 132 4.36 -0.64 -10.19
CA PHE A 132 3.53 0.04 -11.18
C PHE A 132 2.52 0.98 -10.51
N VAL A 133 1.98 1.90 -11.29
CA VAL A 133 0.91 2.80 -10.85
C VAL A 133 -0.38 2.43 -11.55
N VAL A 134 -1.45 2.36 -10.76
CA VAL A 134 -2.82 2.22 -11.27
C VAL A 134 -3.43 3.60 -11.34
N MET A 135 -3.78 4.04 -12.55
CA MET A 135 -4.43 5.32 -12.76
C MET A 135 -5.88 5.12 -13.19
N GLY A 136 -6.76 5.90 -12.59
CA GLY A 136 -8.14 6.08 -13.07
C GLY A 136 -8.23 7.22 -14.09
N PRO A 137 -9.35 7.32 -14.81
CA PRO A 137 -9.64 8.46 -15.66
C PRO A 137 -9.80 9.76 -14.85
N ASP A 138 -9.86 10.88 -15.56
CA ASP A 138 -10.16 12.17 -14.93
C ASP A 138 -11.56 12.16 -14.29
N ARG A 139 -11.70 12.86 -13.17
CA ARG A 139 -12.99 12.89 -12.45
C ARG A 139 -14.09 13.61 -13.21
N MET A 140 -13.73 14.56 -14.06
CA MET A 140 -14.69 15.37 -14.84
C MET A 140 -14.99 14.74 -16.19
N ASP A 141 -14.05 13.95 -16.76
CA ASP A 141 -14.25 13.22 -18.00
C ASP A 141 -13.71 11.78 -17.89
N PRO A 142 -14.61 10.80 -17.73
CA PRO A 142 -14.23 9.38 -17.61
C PRO A 142 -13.55 8.78 -18.85
N ASN A 143 -13.52 9.49 -19.97
CA ASN A 143 -12.87 9.04 -21.20
C ASN A 143 -11.43 9.56 -21.33
N VAL A 144 -11.05 10.51 -20.50
CA VAL A 144 -9.73 11.14 -20.53
C VAL A 144 -8.88 10.64 -19.38
N PHE A 145 -7.67 10.17 -19.67
CA PHE A 145 -6.67 9.88 -18.65
C PHE A 145 -5.73 11.07 -18.50
N PRO A 146 -5.52 11.55 -17.27
CA PRO A 146 -4.50 12.57 -17.03
C PRO A 146 -3.12 12.02 -17.36
N PRO A 147 -2.19 12.86 -17.82
CA PRO A 147 -0.81 12.44 -18.05
C PRO A 147 -0.20 11.93 -16.72
N PHE A 148 0.60 10.87 -16.81
CA PHE A 148 1.35 10.41 -15.66
C PHE A 148 2.54 11.34 -15.39
N GLU A 149 2.54 11.96 -14.21
CA GLU A 149 3.62 12.82 -13.74
C GLU A 149 4.44 12.05 -12.68
N PRO A 150 5.70 11.69 -12.99
CA PRO A 150 6.55 11.00 -12.03
C PRO A 150 6.80 11.85 -10.78
N ALA A 151 6.43 11.35 -9.61
CA ALA A 151 6.63 12.01 -8.32
C ALA A 151 7.80 11.35 -7.56
N HIS A 152 9.03 11.52 -8.06
CA HIS A 152 10.24 10.87 -7.55
C HIS A 152 10.45 11.11 -6.05
N TYR A 153 10.33 12.36 -5.58
CA TYR A 153 10.53 12.69 -4.17
C TYR A 153 9.53 11.99 -3.24
N ILE A 154 8.26 11.92 -3.65
CA ILE A 154 7.22 11.22 -2.88
C ILE A 154 7.53 9.73 -2.85
N TYR A 155 7.88 9.15 -3.98
CA TYR A 155 8.29 7.75 -4.07
C TYR A 155 9.47 7.43 -3.13
N ASP A 156 10.53 8.24 -3.17
CA ASP A 156 11.73 8.03 -2.36
C ASP A 156 11.44 8.14 -0.86
N VAL A 157 10.56 9.06 -0.45
CA VAL A 157 10.11 9.17 0.95
C VAL A 157 9.37 7.92 1.39
N PHE A 158 8.39 7.45 0.62
CA PHE A 158 7.63 6.24 0.96
C PHE A 158 8.50 4.99 0.93
N LYS A 159 9.42 4.88 -0.05
CA LYS A 159 10.41 3.79 -0.08
C LYS A 159 11.28 3.80 1.17
N GLY A 160 11.80 4.96 1.57
CA GLY A 160 12.59 5.11 2.79
C GLY A 160 11.83 4.68 4.05
N HIS A 161 10.54 5.01 4.18
CA HIS A 161 9.70 4.54 5.27
C HIS A 161 9.45 3.02 5.22
N LYS A 162 9.24 2.46 4.04
CA LYS A 162 9.07 1.01 3.87
C LYS A 162 10.34 0.23 4.24
N ASP A 163 11.51 0.75 3.84
CA ASP A 163 12.80 0.17 4.19
C ASP A 163 13.07 0.28 5.70
N TRP A 164 12.73 1.41 6.31
CA TRP A 164 12.80 1.58 7.76
C TRP A 164 11.90 0.58 8.49
N GLY A 165 10.65 0.41 8.06
CA GLY A 165 9.73 -0.59 8.62
C GLY A 165 10.31 -2.03 8.58
N ARG A 166 11.07 -2.36 7.53
CA ARG A 166 11.79 -3.65 7.45
C ARG A 166 12.91 -3.74 8.50
N ILE A 167 13.69 -2.67 8.68
CA ILE A 167 14.80 -2.61 9.66
C ILE A 167 14.26 -2.80 11.07
N VAL A 168 13.21 -2.07 11.45
CA VAL A 168 12.60 -2.16 12.78
C VAL A 168 11.65 -3.35 12.94
N ARG A 169 11.44 -4.14 11.88
CA ARG A 169 10.56 -5.31 11.85
C ARG A 169 9.11 -5.00 12.25
N VAL A 170 8.60 -3.88 11.78
CA VAL A 170 7.20 -3.47 11.90
C VAL A 170 6.75 -2.96 10.54
N ARG A 171 6.16 -3.82 9.75
CA ARG A 171 5.76 -3.56 8.36
C ARG A 171 4.24 -3.41 8.24
N THR A 172 3.50 -3.99 9.16
CA THR A 172 2.04 -4.08 9.14
C THR A 172 1.44 -3.68 10.47
N VAL A 173 0.15 -3.39 10.49
CA VAL A 173 -0.60 -3.15 11.73
C VAL A 173 -0.56 -4.38 12.64
N GLY A 174 -0.55 -5.60 12.06
CA GLY A 174 -0.41 -6.84 12.81
C GLY A 174 0.91 -6.89 13.59
N ASP A 175 2.03 -6.49 12.96
CA ASP A 175 3.35 -6.44 13.62
C ASP A 175 3.36 -5.40 14.75
N LEU A 176 2.69 -4.25 14.54
CA LEU A 176 2.54 -3.22 15.58
C LEU A 176 1.74 -3.74 16.78
N ASN A 177 0.61 -4.39 16.51
CA ASN A 177 -0.21 -5.02 17.54
C ASN A 177 0.57 -6.06 18.36
N GLU A 178 1.42 -6.84 17.69
CA GLU A 178 2.32 -7.80 18.36
C GLU A 178 3.27 -7.11 19.34
N ARG A 179 3.85 -5.97 18.94
CA ARG A 179 4.72 -5.18 19.81
C ARG A 179 3.97 -4.64 21.05
N ILE A 180 2.75 -4.14 20.84
CA ILE A 180 1.88 -3.64 21.91
C ILE A 180 1.57 -4.77 22.89
N ALA A 181 1.13 -5.93 22.36
CA ALA A 181 0.76 -7.08 23.18
C ALA A 181 1.94 -7.62 24.00
N ARG A 182 3.16 -7.55 23.47
CA ARG A 182 4.41 -7.95 24.15
C ARG A 182 5.00 -6.87 25.05
N LYS A 183 4.35 -5.72 25.22
CA LYS A 183 4.84 -4.57 26.00
C LYS A 183 6.23 -4.07 25.55
N LYS A 184 6.47 -4.09 24.23
CA LYS A 184 7.69 -3.60 23.56
C LYS A 184 7.43 -2.38 22.69
N ILE A 185 6.35 -1.66 22.96
CA ILE A 185 5.97 -0.49 22.18
C ILE A 185 6.84 0.72 22.50
N ASP A 186 7.26 0.85 23.76
CA ASP A 186 8.05 2.01 24.22
C ASP A 186 9.41 2.04 23.50
N ASP A 187 10.15 0.93 23.50
CA ASP A 187 11.39 0.80 22.71
C ASP A 187 11.21 1.16 21.24
N PHE A 188 10.06 0.78 20.67
CA PHE A 188 9.75 1.09 19.28
C PHE A 188 9.48 2.58 19.07
N ILE A 189 8.81 3.25 20.00
CA ILE A 189 8.58 4.69 19.97
C ILE A 189 9.93 5.42 20.05
N ASP A 190 10.76 5.10 21.04
CA ASP A 190 12.06 5.72 21.27
C ASP A 190 12.96 5.64 20.03
N VAL A 191 13.03 4.46 19.40
CA VAL A 191 13.81 4.26 18.18
C VAL A 191 13.28 5.09 17.01
N ASN A 192 11.96 5.22 16.87
CA ASN A 192 11.37 6.04 15.81
C ASN A 192 11.55 7.53 16.05
N GLU A 193 11.45 7.99 17.30
CA GLU A 193 11.72 9.38 17.66
C GLU A 193 13.19 9.73 17.41
N ALA A 194 14.12 8.89 17.85
CA ALA A 194 15.55 9.08 17.58
C ALA A 194 15.85 9.11 16.06
N TYR A 195 15.20 8.25 15.28
CA TYR A 195 15.32 8.26 13.82
C TYR A 195 14.77 9.56 13.21
N GLN A 196 13.65 10.06 13.70
CA GLN A 196 13.08 11.34 13.27
C GLN A 196 14.04 12.49 13.57
N GLU A 197 14.58 12.60 14.79
CA GLU A 197 15.55 13.63 15.16
C GLU A 197 16.80 13.60 14.27
N LYS A 198 17.33 12.40 14.01
CA LYS A 198 18.44 12.22 13.07
C LYS A 198 18.11 12.75 11.68
N ARG A 199 16.90 12.47 11.17
CA ARG A 199 16.47 12.95 9.85
C ARG A 199 16.34 14.48 9.80
N ILE A 200 15.83 15.10 10.87
CA ILE A 200 15.75 16.56 11.00
C ILE A 200 17.14 17.18 11.00
N ALA A 201 18.07 16.63 11.79
CA ALA A 201 19.44 17.11 11.85
C ALA A 201 20.16 17.03 10.49
N LEU A 202 20.03 15.91 9.76
CA LEU A 202 20.58 15.76 8.42
C LEU A 202 19.99 16.77 7.42
N LEU A 203 18.71 17.08 7.53
CA LEU A 203 18.07 18.10 6.71
C LEU A 203 18.61 19.49 7.02
N ALA A 204 18.73 19.84 8.30
CA ALA A 204 19.30 21.11 8.75
C ALA A 204 20.75 21.27 8.27
N GLU A 205 21.57 20.21 8.36
CA GLU A 205 22.94 20.19 7.85
C GLU A 205 22.98 20.42 6.34
N SER A 206 22.13 19.73 5.57
CA SER A 206 22.00 19.92 4.12
C SER A 206 21.63 21.36 3.74
N ILE A 207 20.80 22.02 4.54
CA ILE A 207 20.45 23.44 4.36
C ILE A 207 21.65 24.33 4.69
N ALA A 208 22.34 24.06 5.79
CA ALA A 208 23.51 24.83 6.23
C ALA A 208 24.65 24.78 5.21
N GLN A 209 24.91 23.60 4.60
CA GLN A 209 25.90 23.45 3.52
C GLN A 209 25.59 24.29 2.28
N ARG A 210 24.33 24.68 2.09
CA ARG A 210 23.88 25.54 0.99
C ARG A 210 23.77 27.02 1.37
N LYS A 211 24.40 27.42 2.48
CA LYS A 211 24.45 28.80 2.95
C LYS A 211 24.98 29.74 1.84
N GLY A 212 24.29 30.86 1.62
CA GLY A 212 24.59 31.79 0.54
C GLY A 212 23.80 31.53 -0.76
N HIS A 213 23.37 30.31 -1.02
CA HIS A 213 22.51 29.96 -2.16
C HIS A 213 21.02 29.84 -1.77
N VAL A 214 20.72 29.30 -0.59
CA VAL A 214 19.35 29.18 -0.06
C VAL A 214 19.05 30.39 0.83
N LYS A 215 18.11 31.24 0.39
CA LYS A 215 17.63 32.39 1.15
C LYS A 215 16.25 32.14 1.81
N TRP A 216 15.49 31.20 1.27
CA TRP A 216 14.13 30.91 1.69
C TRP A 216 13.94 29.40 1.84
N ILE A 217 13.29 28.99 2.90
CA ILE A 217 12.88 27.60 3.16
C ILE A 217 11.38 27.62 3.33
N LEU A 218 10.67 26.94 2.43
CA LEU A 218 9.22 26.83 2.46
C LEU A 218 8.82 25.47 3.02
N ILE A 219 8.02 25.47 4.10
CA ILE A 219 7.51 24.26 4.73
C ILE A 219 6.01 24.21 4.49
N ALA A 220 5.57 23.26 3.67
CA ALA A 220 4.18 23.03 3.34
C ALA A 220 3.67 21.72 3.95
N GLY A 221 2.36 21.67 4.21
CA GLY A 221 1.69 20.48 4.74
C GLY A 221 0.26 20.80 5.17
N PRO A 222 -0.59 19.79 5.41
CA PRO A 222 -1.96 20.00 5.85
C PRO A 222 -2.03 20.67 7.24
N SER A 223 -3.24 21.08 7.62
CA SER A 223 -3.47 21.60 8.99
C SER A 223 -3.11 20.53 10.02
N SER A 224 -2.61 20.96 11.17
CA SER A 224 -2.20 20.08 12.29
C SER A 224 -1.11 19.04 11.95
N SER A 225 -0.34 19.23 10.87
CA SER A 225 0.77 18.34 10.47
C SER A 225 2.09 18.58 11.21
N GLY A 226 2.10 19.44 12.22
CA GLY A 226 3.30 19.74 13.00
C GLY A 226 4.33 20.67 12.33
N LYS A 227 3.96 21.41 11.26
CA LYS A 227 4.88 22.33 10.54
C LYS A 227 5.64 23.27 11.46
N THR A 228 4.92 23.91 12.38
CA THR A 228 5.50 24.87 13.34
C THR A 228 6.49 24.21 14.29
N THR A 229 6.17 23.01 14.77
CA THR A 229 7.09 22.23 15.63
C THR A 229 8.33 21.83 14.86
N PHE A 230 8.16 21.33 13.63
CA PHE A 230 9.26 20.97 12.74
C PHE A 230 10.18 22.15 12.42
N SER A 231 9.63 23.35 12.14
CA SER A 231 10.45 24.53 11.79
C SER A 231 11.24 25.12 12.96
N LYS A 232 10.89 24.76 14.20
CA LYS A 232 11.60 25.21 15.43
C LYS A 232 12.73 24.27 15.85
N ARG A 233 12.81 23.09 15.30
CA ARG A 233 13.87 22.12 15.49
C ARG A 233 14.98 22.26 14.47
#